data_254205458c18b7579d3b0a255b5b8ed2
#
_entry.id   254205458c18b7579d3b0a255b5b8ed2
#
_cell.length_a   1.000
_cell.length_b   1.000
_cell.length_c   1.000
_cell.angle_alpha   90.00
_cell.angle_beta   90.00
_cell.angle_gamma   90.00
#
_symmetry.space_group_name_H-M   'P 1'
#
loop_
_entity.id
_entity.type
_entity.pdbx_description
1 polymer ?
#
loop_
_entity_poly.entity_id
_entity_poly.type
_entity_poly.pdbx_seq_one_letter_code
_entity_poly.pdbx_strand_id
1 'polypeptide(L)'
;MTHLRLDEMIARMRVAREAGSAHEASPEQLQRLRELARDCPAFTPNLLELARLLRLTDEPGVDMEQALAEIERLLEQAVQASGRSAPALLELAHFTDVFRDSPGLAEALFEESAASALRALENSWAGLIDFWTLERTNDTLEKALKLGELAERVFPESPRILHVVEDAREKAARAGLLPRNED
;
A
#
# COMPACT_ATOMS: atom_id res chain seq x y z
N MET A 1 4.39 19.29 21.59
CA MET A 1 4.93 18.14 20.83
C MET A 1 5.32 18.67 19.47
N THR A 2 6.60 18.65 19.11
CA THR A 2 7.09 19.10 17.80
C THR A 2 6.76 17.97 16.82
N HIS A 3 5.85 18.22 15.88
CA HIS A 3 5.56 17.24 14.83
C HIS A 3 6.76 17.18 13.86
N LEU A 4 7.36 16.00 13.72
CA LEU A 4 8.39 15.76 12.72
C LEU A 4 7.80 15.93 11.32
N ARG A 5 8.55 16.58 10.44
CA ARG A 5 8.16 16.71 9.04
C ARG A 5 8.41 15.41 8.29
N LEU A 6 7.71 15.19 7.18
CA LEU A 6 7.84 13.95 6.38
C LEU A 6 9.28 13.71 5.90
N ASP A 7 9.97 14.76 5.46
CA ASP A 7 11.38 14.71 5.03
C ASP A 7 12.32 14.27 6.17
N GLU A 8 12.07 14.72 7.40
CA GLU A 8 12.82 14.30 8.59
C GLU A 8 12.55 12.83 8.95
N MET A 9 11.30 12.38 8.86
CA MET A 9 10.94 10.97 9.11
C MET A 9 11.63 10.04 8.10
N ILE A 10 11.59 10.40 6.81
CA ILE A 10 12.25 9.65 5.74
C ILE A 10 13.78 9.64 5.95
N ALA A 11 14.38 10.76 6.33
CA ALA A 11 15.81 10.84 6.60
C ALA A 11 16.22 9.97 7.78
N ARG A 12 15.47 9.99 8.90
CA ARG A 12 15.72 9.13 10.06
C ARG A 12 15.59 7.65 9.73
N MET A 13 14.57 7.28 8.96
CA MET A 13 14.38 5.89 8.51
C MET A 13 15.56 5.42 7.64
N ARG A 14 16.06 6.27 6.74
CA ARG A 14 17.24 5.96 5.93
C ARG A 14 18.47 5.73 6.80
N VAL A 15 18.74 6.64 7.75
CA VAL A 15 19.87 6.51 8.69
C VAL A 15 19.73 5.23 9.53
N ALA A 16 18.52 4.86 9.96
CA ALA A 16 18.30 3.59 10.65
C ALA A 16 18.63 2.38 9.76
N ARG A 17 18.23 2.39 8.48
CA ARG A 17 18.56 1.32 7.53
C ARG A 17 20.07 1.17 7.27
N GLU A 18 20.79 2.28 7.22
CA GLU A 18 22.26 2.31 7.06
C GLU A 18 23.02 1.76 8.27
N ALA A 19 22.38 1.73 9.45
CA ALA A 19 22.96 1.21 10.69
C ALA A 19 22.91 -0.33 10.82
N GLY A 20 22.31 -1.04 9.86
CA GLY A 20 22.17 -2.49 9.89
C GLY A 20 22.03 -3.11 8.52
N SER A 21 21.59 -4.37 8.46
CA SER A 21 21.32 -5.08 7.22
C SER A 21 19.81 -5.34 7.01
N ALA A 22 19.47 -5.78 5.81
CA ALA A 22 18.07 -6.13 5.47
C ALA A 22 17.65 -7.49 6.06
N HIS A 23 18.60 -8.33 6.48
CA HIS A 23 18.34 -9.71 6.91
C HIS A 23 18.55 -9.93 8.41
N GLU A 24 19.42 -9.14 9.03
CA GLU A 24 19.71 -9.20 10.46
C GLU A 24 19.92 -7.77 10.95
N ALA A 25 19.02 -7.31 11.78
CA ALA A 25 19.10 -5.94 12.28
C ALA A 25 20.14 -5.81 13.38
N SER A 26 20.92 -4.73 13.35
CA SER A 26 21.76 -4.37 14.48
C SER A 26 20.90 -3.83 15.65
N PRO A 27 21.37 -3.95 16.90
CA PRO A 27 20.68 -3.32 18.04
C PRO A 27 20.48 -1.82 17.86
N GLU A 28 21.46 -1.13 17.25
CA GLU A 28 21.37 0.29 16.94
C GLU A 28 20.28 0.59 15.92
N GLN A 29 20.14 -0.24 14.88
CA GLN A 29 19.08 -0.11 13.87
C GLN A 29 17.69 -0.24 14.52
N LEU A 30 17.48 -1.30 15.32
CA LEU A 30 16.21 -1.53 16.02
C LEU A 30 15.88 -0.38 16.97
N GLN A 31 16.86 0.10 17.73
CA GLN A 31 16.67 1.22 18.64
C GLN A 31 16.23 2.49 17.89
N ARG A 32 16.89 2.85 16.78
CA ARG A 32 16.54 4.03 15.96
C ARG A 32 15.13 3.93 15.38
N LEU A 33 14.72 2.74 14.91
CA LEU A 33 13.36 2.52 14.41
C LEU A 33 12.31 2.59 15.52
N ARG A 34 12.61 2.08 16.74
CA ARG A 34 11.74 2.21 17.91
C ARG A 34 11.59 3.66 18.37
N GLU A 35 12.67 4.44 18.34
CA GLU A 35 12.63 5.88 18.63
C GLU A 35 11.74 6.61 17.61
N LEU A 36 11.88 6.32 16.32
CA LEU A 36 11.05 6.89 15.28
C LEU A 36 9.58 6.49 15.44
N ALA A 37 9.29 5.24 15.84
CA ALA A 37 7.92 4.79 16.09
C ALA A 37 7.27 5.50 17.30
N ARG A 38 8.04 5.85 18.33
CA ARG A 38 7.56 6.67 19.46
C ARG A 38 7.31 8.11 19.07
N ASP A 39 8.22 8.71 18.31
CA ASP A 39 8.13 10.10 17.89
C ASP A 39 7.04 10.32 16.84
N CYS A 40 6.82 9.33 15.99
CA CYS A 40 5.87 9.37 14.87
C CYS A 40 5.04 8.07 14.79
N PRO A 41 4.08 7.89 15.70
CA PRO A 41 3.31 6.65 15.82
C PRO A 41 2.39 6.36 14.61
N ALA A 42 2.16 7.32 13.73
CA ALA A 42 1.39 7.16 12.50
C ALA A 42 2.26 6.94 11.24
N PHE A 43 3.59 6.90 11.39
CA PHE A 43 4.46 6.68 10.23
C PHE A 43 4.54 5.19 9.87
N THR A 44 3.54 4.73 9.16
CA THR A 44 3.33 3.33 8.75
C THR A 44 4.56 2.65 8.14
N PRO A 45 5.36 3.29 7.24
CA PRO A 45 6.54 2.64 6.69
C PRO A 45 7.55 2.21 7.75
N ASN A 46 7.72 2.98 8.81
CA ASN A 46 8.62 2.65 9.91
C ASN A 46 8.07 1.52 10.78
N LEU A 47 6.76 1.52 11.04
CA LEU A 47 6.11 0.47 11.84
C LEU A 47 6.25 -0.90 11.16
N LEU A 48 5.99 -0.96 9.86
CA LEU A 48 6.12 -2.19 9.07
C LEU A 48 7.57 -2.66 8.97
N GLU A 49 8.52 -1.74 8.77
CA GLU A 49 9.94 -2.08 8.71
C GLU A 49 10.46 -2.61 10.04
N LEU A 50 10.10 -1.96 11.16
CA LEU A 50 10.47 -2.43 12.50
C LEU A 50 9.88 -3.81 12.79
N ALA A 51 8.59 -4.01 12.53
CA ALA A 51 7.94 -5.30 12.73
C ALA A 51 8.58 -6.41 11.89
N ARG A 52 8.96 -6.12 10.63
CA ARG A 52 9.67 -7.04 9.74
C ARG A 52 11.04 -7.44 10.30
N LEU A 53 11.82 -6.45 10.75
CA LEU A 53 13.17 -6.71 11.27
C LEU A 53 13.14 -7.48 12.59
N LEU A 54 12.19 -7.18 13.48
CA LEU A 54 12.00 -7.92 14.73
C LEU A 54 11.66 -9.39 14.50
N ARG A 55 10.93 -9.74 13.42
CA ARG A 55 10.68 -11.14 13.04
C ARG A 55 11.93 -11.89 12.55
N LEU A 56 12.94 -11.17 12.08
CA LEU A 56 14.16 -11.73 11.50
C LEU A 56 15.36 -11.69 12.46
N THR A 57 15.20 -11.07 13.62
CA THR A 57 16.32 -10.82 14.54
C THR A 57 16.01 -11.35 15.92
N ASP A 58 16.89 -12.21 16.42
CA ASP A 58 16.85 -12.69 17.82
C ASP A 58 17.53 -11.67 18.72
N GLU A 59 16.76 -10.94 19.53
CA GLU A 59 17.33 -9.95 20.45
C GLU A 59 17.74 -10.63 21.75
N PRO A 60 19.02 -10.57 22.13
CA PRO A 60 19.50 -11.19 23.39
C PRO A 60 18.74 -10.68 24.60
N GLY A 61 18.20 -11.59 25.40
CA GLY A 61 17.50 -11.26 26.65
C GLY A 61 16.05 -10.82 26.51
N VAL A 62 15.49 -10.84 25.31
CA VAL A 62 14.06 -10.62 25.06
C VAL A 62 13.35 -11.99 25.02
N ASP A 63 12.29 -12.13 25.80
CA ASP A 63 11.45 -13.33 25.74
C ASP A 63 10.64 -13.38 24.43
N MET A 64 10.49 -14.56 23.87
CA MET A 64 9.80 -14.79 22.59
C MET A 64 8.38 -14.18 22.58
N GLU A 65 7.61 -14.38 23.64
CA GLU A 65 6.23 -13.86 23.69
C GLU A 65 6.23 -12.33 23.78
N GLN A 66 7.19 -11.72 24.47
CA GLN A 66 7.35 -10.26 24.48
C GLN A 66 7.71 -9.71 23.10
N ALA A 67 8.61 -10.39 22.37
CA ALA A 67 8.95 -10.03 20.99
C ALA A 67 7.74 -10.12 20.08
N LEU A 68 6.98 -11.21 20.14
CA LEU A 68 5.76 -11.38 19.36
C LEU A 68 4.68 -10.34 19.71
N ALA A 69 4.52 -10.00 20.98
CA ALA A 69 3.58 -8.97 21.42
C ALA A 69 3.98 -7.57 20.90
N GLU A 70 5.27 -7.25 20.85
CA GLU A 70 5.75 -5.99 20.26
C GLU A 70 5.45 -5.94 18.77
N ILE A 71 5.73 -7.02 18.03
CA ILE A 71 5.47 -7.11 16.58
C ILE A 71 3.99 -6.94 16.30
N GLU A 72 3.12 -7.67 16.99
CA GLU A 72 1.67 -7.59 16.81
C GLU A 72 1.16 -6.16 17.03
N ARG A 73 1.55 -5.53 18.14
CA ARG A 73 1.19 -4.15 18.44
C ARG A 73 1.63 -3.17 17.35
N LEU A 74 2.83 -3.34 16.77
CA LEU A 74 3.32 -2.50 15.68
C LEU A 74 2.50 -2.69 14.39
N LEU A 75 2.13 -3.92 14.07
CA LEU A 75 1.32 -4.24 12.90
C LEU A 75 -0.11 -3.73 13.04
N GLU A 76 -0.74 -3.91 14.20
CA GLU A 76 -2.06 -3.35 14.50
C GLU A 76 -2.05 -1.81 14.41
N GLN A 77 -1.01 -1.18 14.97
CA GLN A 77 -0.82 0.27 14.88
C GLN A 77 -0.65 0.72 13.42
N ALA A 78 0.11 -0.03 12.60
CA ALA A 78 0.26 0.25 11.18
C ALA A 78 -1.08 0.15 10.42
N VAL A 79 -1.88 -0.87 10.71
CA VAL A 79 -3.24 -1.03 10.16
C VAL A 79 -4.12 0.16 10.49
N GLN A 80 -4.15 0.58 11.76
CA GLN A 80 -4.95 1.73 12.18
C GLN A 80 -4.45 3.05 11.55
N ALA A 81 -3.13 3.31 11.61
CA ALA A 81 -2.53 4.54 11.12
C ALA A 81 -2.66 4.71 9.59
N SER A 82 -2.68 3.61 8.85
CA SER A 82 -2.84 3.62 7.40
C SER A 82 -4.29 3.62 6.91
N GLY A 83 -5.28 3.63 7.80
CA GLY A 83 -6.68 3.46 7.43
C GLY A 83 -6.97 2.09 6.81
N ARG A 84 -6.39 1.03 7.34
CA ARG A 84 -6.52 -0.36 6.88
C ARG A 84 -6.02 -0.56 5.43
N SER A 85 -4.83 -0.06 5.16
CA SER A 85 -4.21 -0.22 3.84
C SER A 85 -3.82 -1.68 3.57
N ALA A 86 -3.86 -2.08 2.30
CA ALA A 86 -3.52 -3.44 1.89
C ALA A 86 -2.15 -3.92 2.39
N PRO A 87 -1.05 -3.17 2.31
CA PRO A 87 0.24 -3.62 2.82
C PRO A 87 0.25 -3.90 4.33
N ALA A 88 -0.43 -3.05 5.13
CA ALA A 88 -0.47 -3.21 6.57
C ALA A 88 -1.33 -4.42 6.98
N LEU A 89 -2.49 -4.60 6.34
CA LEU A 89 -3.35 -5.78 6.53
C LEU A 89 -2.64 -7.08 6.14
N LEU A 90 -1.92 -7.08 5.02
CA LEU A 90 -1.17 -8.24 4.54
C LEU A 90 -0.10 -8.69 5.55
N GLU A 91 0.68 -7.75 6.09
CA GLU A 91 1.70 -8.06 7.09
C GLU A 91 1.10 -8.59 8.41
N LEU A 92 -0.03 -8.02 8.85
CA LEU A 92 -0.75 -8.52 10.02
C LEU A 92 -1.34 -9.91 9.77
N ALA A 93 -1.89 -10.16 8.56
CA ALA A 93 -2.43 -11.47 8.18
C ALA A 93 -1.35 -12.56 8.26
N HIS A 94 -0.18 -12.33 7.65
CA HIS A 94 0.95 -13.26 7.71
C HIS A 94 1.44 -13.49 9.15
N PHE A 95 1.50 -12.47 9.97
CA PHE A 95 1.87 -12.61 11.37
C PHE A 95 0.86 -13.47 12.13
N THR A 96 -0.43 -13.22 11.95
CA THR A 96 -1.52 -13.94 12.60
C THR A 96 -1.54 -15.41 12.19
N ASP A 97 -1.30 -15.71 10.92
CA ASP A 97 -1.23 -17.08 10.40
C ASP A 97 -0.05 -17.85 11.01
N VAL A 98 1.17 -17.29 10.93
CA VAL A 98 2.40 -18.00 11.27
C VAL A 98 2.67 -18.06 12.78
N PHE A 99 2.37 -17.00 13.52
CA PHE A 99 2.80 -16.85 14.92
C PHE A 99 1.66 -16.91 15.94
N ARG A 100 0.41 -16.72 15.53
CA ARG A 100 -0.76 -16.79 16.42
C ARG A 100 -1.65 -18.00 16.18
N ASP A 101 -1.33 -18.83 15.18
CA ASP A 101 -2.09 -20.05 14.82
C ASP A 101 -3.61 -19.78 14.76
N SER A 102 -3.98 -18.67 14.13
CA SER A 102 -5.36 -18.21 14.01
C SER A 102 -5.79 -18.11 12.53
N PRO A 103 -5.96 -19.27 11.84
CA PRO A 103 -6.19 -19.27 10.39
C PRO A 103 -7.46 -18.54 9.97
N GLY A 104 -8.54 -18.60 10.74
CA GLY A 104 -9.77 -17.88 10.41
C GLY A 104 -9.64 -16.36 10.49
N LEU A 105 -8.85 -15.85 11.44
CA LEU A 105 -8.56 -14.42 11.51
C LEU A 105 -7.59 -14.00 10.39
N ALA A 106 -6.59 -14.82 10.10
CA ALA A 106 -5.64 -14.56 9.01
C ALA A 106 -6.36 -14.52 7.66
N GLU A 107 -7.27 -15.45 7.38
CA GLU A 107 -8.10 -15.48 6.17
C GLU A 107 -8.90 -14.17 6.01
N ALA A 108 -9.61 -13.73 7.05
CA ALA A 108 -10.37 -12.50 7.02
C ALA A 108 -9.47 -11.25 6.74
N LEU A 109 -8.26 -11.22 7.30
CA LEU A 109 -7.30 -10.14 7.05
C LEU A 109 -6.74 -10.19 5.62
N PHE A 110 -6.48 -11.38 5.06
CA PHE A 110 -6.08 -11.54 3.66
C PHE A 110 -7.18 -11.07 2.70
N GLU A 111 -8.43 -11.46 2.93
CA GLU A 111 -9.58 -11.01 2.13
C GLU A 111 -9.74 -9.50 2.17
N GLU A 112 -9.65 -8.89 3.35
CA GLU A 112 -9.72 -7.43 3.49
C GLU A 112 -8.54 -6.72 2.81
N SER A 113 -7.34 -7.28 2.91
CA SER A 113 -6.15 -6.78 2.21
C SER A 113 -6.36 -6.79 0.69
N ALA A 114 -6.84 -7.91 0.15
CA ALA A 114 -7.14 -8.04 -1.27
C ALA A 114 -8.21 -7.02 -1.73
N ALA A 115 -9.30 -6.87 -0.98
CA ALA A 115 -10.34 -5.88 -1.28
C ALA A 115 -9.80 -4.43 -1.21
N SER A 116 -8.92 -4.13 -0.26
CA SER A 116 -8.27 -2.81 -0.14
C SER A 116 -7.32 -2.53 -1.32
N ALA A 117 -6.56 -3.53 -1.76
CA ALA A 117 -5.67 -3.43 -2.93
C ALA A 117 -6.46 -3.20 -4.21
N LEU A 118 -7.55 -3.95 -4.43
CA LEU A 118 -8.42 -3.80 -5.61
C LEU A 118 -9.05 -2.40 -5.67
N ARG A 119 -9.55 -1.87 -4.56
CA ARG A 119 -10.08 -0.50 -4.51
C ARG A 119 -9.01 0.55 -4.84
N ALA A 120 -7.79 0.38 -4.35
CA ALA A 120 -6.69 1.29 -4.67
C ALA A 120 -6.32 1.23 -6.17
N LEU A 121 -6.29 0.03 -6.75
CA LEU A 121 -6.03 -0.19 -8.17
C LEU A 121 -7.11 0.44 -9.05
N GLU A 122 -8.38 0.18 -8.75
CA GLU A 122 -9.54 0.77 -9.43
C GLU A 122 -9.48 2.30 -9.45
N ASN A 123 -9.25 2.90 -8.27
CA ASN A 123 -9.15 4.36 -8.15
C ASN A 123 -7.97 4.93 -8.95
N SER A 124 -6.82 4.23 -8.95
CA SER A 124 -5.63 4.66 -9.68
C SER A 124 -5.83 4.57 -11.19
N TRP A 125 -6.44 3.50 -11.67
CA TRP A 125 -6.72 3.32 -13.10
C TRP A 125 -7.77 4.32 -13.60
N ALA A 126 -8.85 4.52 -12.85
CA ALA A 126 -9.83 5.55 -13.18
C ALA A 126 -9.20 6.93 -13.25
N GLY A 127 -8.32 7.27 -12.28
CA GLY A 127 -7.60 8.54 -12.27
C GLY A 127 -6.64 8.70 -13.45
N LEU A 128 -5.93 7.64 -13.86
CA LEU A 128 -5.03 7.68 -15.01
C LEU A 128 -5.80 7.84 -16.33
N ILE A 129 -6.90 7.09 -16.51
CA ILE A 129 -7.75 7.20 -17.70
C ILE A 129 -8.30 8.62 -17.82
N ASP A 130 -8.86 9.17 -16.74
CA ASP A 130 -9.39 10.53 -16.71
C ASP A 130 -8.31 11.57 -17.01
N PHE A 131 -7.13 11.47 -16.36
CA PHE A 131 -6.00 12.36 -16.59
C PHE A 131 -5.55 12.38 -18.06
N TRP A 132 -5.33 11.21 -18.68
CA TRP A 132 -4.92 11.11 -20.09
C TRP A 132 -6.02 11.58 -21.05
N THR A 133 -7.27 11.41 -20.67
CA THR A 133 -8.43 11.88 -21.45
C THR A 133 -8.54 13.40 -21.44
N LEU A 134 -8.13 14.06 -20.34
CA LEU A 134 -8.10 15.52 -20.21
C LEU A 134 -6.97 16.16 -21.02
N GLU A 135 -5.82 15.51 -21.16
CA GLU A 135 -4.67 15.97 -21.95
C GLU A 135 -4.99 16.10 -23.45
N ARG A 136 -5.91 15.31 -23.96
CA ARG A 136 -6.47 15.35 -25.33
C ARG A 136 -5.46 15.26 -26.47
N THR A 137 -4.29 14.70 -26.25
CA THR A 137 -3.38 14.35 -27.34
C THR A 137 -3.71 12.96 -27.87
N ASN A 138 -3.40 12.68 -29.14
CA ASN A 138 -3.65 11.33 -29.69
C ASN A 138 -2.93 10.24 -28.88
N ASP A 139 -1.68 10.47 -28.45
CA ASP A 139 -0.91 9.53 -27.64
C ASP A 139 -1.56 9.27 -26.27
N THR A 140 -2.05 10.30 -25.58
CA THR A 140 -2.72 10.13 -24.28
C THR A 140 -4.08 9.47 -24.40
N LEU A 141 -4.85 9.79 -25.46
CA LEU A 141 -6.13 9.11 -25.72
C LEU A 141 -5.93 7.63 -26.04
N GLU A 142 -4.91 7.25 -26.84
CA GLU A 142 -4.59 5.84 -27.07
C GLU A 142 -4.20 5.10 -25.78
N LYS A 143 -3.44 5.74 -24.88
CA LYS A 143 -3.12 5.16 -23.56
C LYS A 143 -4.37 4.97 -22.71
N ALA A 144 -5.27 5.97 -22.69
CA ALA A 144 -6.53 5.89 -21.96
C ALA A 144 -7.40 4.74 -22.47
N LEU A 145 -7.52 4.56 -23.79
CA LEU A 145 -8.28 3.46 -24.39
C LEU A 145 -7.69 2.09 -24.03
N LYS A 146 -6.36 1.91 -24.17
CA LYS A 146 -5.70 0.65 -23.85
C LYS A 146 -5.85 0.26 -22.37
N LEU A 147 -5.69 1.22 -21.45
CA LEU A 147 -5.92 0.97 -20.03
C LEU A 147 -7.41 0.74 -19.76
N GLY A 148 -8.30 1.45 -20.44
CA GLY A 148 -9.75 1.31 -20.34
C GLY A 148 -10.21 -0.12 -20.65
N GLU A 149 -9.75 -0.71 -21.75
CA GLU A 149 -10.06 -2.11 -22.11
C GLU A 149 -9.63 -3.11 -21.03
N LEU A 150 -8.49 -2.88 -20.39
CA LEU A 150 -8.03 -3.71 -19.29
C LEU A 150 -8.86 -3.49 -18.03
N ALA A 151 -9.18 -2.22 -17.72
CA ALA A 151 -9.95 -1.84 -16.55
C ALA A 151 -11.37 -2.40 -16.57
N GLU A 152 -12.06 -2.39 -17.72
CA GLU A 152 -13.38 -3.00 -17.88
C GLU A 152 -13.37 -4.52 -17.68
N ARG A 153 -12.28 -5.20 -18.07
CA ARG A 153 -12.16 -6.66 -17.83
C ARG A 153 -11.93 -7.00 -16.37
N VAL A 154 -11.21 -6.15 -15.64
CA VAL A 154 -10.89 -6.38 -14.22
C VAL A 154 -12.02 -5.89 -13.32
N PHE A 155 -12.69 -4.80 -13.69
CA PHE A 155 -13.75 -4.13 -12.93
C PHE A 155 -15.03 -3.95 -13.77
N PRO A 156 -15.67 -5.03 -14.26
CA PRO A 156 -16.77 -4.94 -15.22
C PRO A 156 -18.03 -4.25 -14.67
N GLU A 157 -18.19 -4.25 -13.35
CA GLU A 157 -19.35 -3.67 -12.66
C GLU A 157 -19.03 -2.31 -12.00
N SER A 158 -17.83 -1.76 -12.19
CA SER A 158 -17.47 -0.48 -11.60
C SER A 158 -18.08 0.70 -12.37
N PRO A 159 -19.05 1.43 -11.79
CA PRO A 159 -19.63 2.59 -12.46
C PRO A 159 -18.59 3.68 -12.76
N ARG A 160 -17.56 3.76 -11.91
CA ARG A 160 -16.47 4.74 -12.07
C ARG A 160 -15.60 4.41 -13.28
N ILE A 161 -15.19 3.16 -13.44
CA ILE A 161 -14.41 2.70 -14.60
C ILE A 161 -15.22 2.88 -15.86
N LEU A 162 -16.47 2.40 -15.89
CA LEU A 162 -17.36 2.52 -17.05
C LEU A 162 -17.50 3.98 -17.49
N HIS A 163 -17.70 4.91 -16.54
CA HIS A 163 -17.85 6.34 -16.84
C HIS A 163 -16.58 6.94 -17.47
N VAL A 164 -15.40 6.72 -16.90
CA VAL A 164 -14.16 7.32 -17.43
C VAL A 164 -13.73 6.70 -18.77
N VAL A 165 -14.04 5.43 -19.00
CA VAL A 165 -13.78 4.76 -20.29
C VAL A 165 -14.70 5.27 -21.37
N GLU A 166 -15.98 5.50 -21.09
CA GLU A 166 -16.95 6.07 -22.02
C GLU A 166 -16.52 7.49 -22.45
N ASP A 167 -16.14 8.34 -21.49
CA ASP A 167 -15.62 9.68 -21.78
C ASP A 167 -14.36 9.64 -22.67
N ALA A 168 -13.46 8.68 -22.40
CA ALA A 168 -12.26 8.48 -23.21
C ALA A 168 -12.62 8.06 -24.66
N ARG A 169 -13.59 7.14 -24.84
CA ARG A 169 -14.07 6.71 -26.15
C ARG A 169 -14.71 7.86 -26.93
N GLU A 170 -15.60 8.64 -26.30
CA GLU A 170 -16.21 9.80 -26.94
C GLU A 170 -15.16 10.81 -27.43
N LYS A 171 -14.17 11.12 -26.60
CA LYS A 171 -13.11 12.07 -26.96
C LYS A 171 -12.20 11.53 -28.07
N ALA A 172 -11.87 10.23 -28.02
CA ALA A 172 -11.11 9.56 -29.08
C ALA A 172 -11.87 9.52 -30.42
N ALA A 173 -13.17 9.30 -30.39
CA ALA A 173 -14.02 9.37 -31.60
C ALA A 173 -14.06 10.79 -32.19
N ARG A 174 -14.16 11.83 -31.36
CA ARG A 174 -14.08 13.24 -31.79
C ARG A 174 -12.70 13.60 -32.37
N ALA A 175 -11.64 12.97 -31.88
CA ALA A 175 -10.28 13.14 -32.40
C ALA A 175 -10.00 12.28 -33.65
N GLY A 176 -10.93 11.44 -34.08
CA GLY A 176 -10.78 10.58 -35.26
C GLY A 176 -9.93 9.32 -35.02
N LEU A 177 -9.67 8.96 -33.76
CA LEU A 177 -8.93 7.75 -33.37
C LEU A 177 -9.83 6.50 -33.35
N LEU A 178 -11.14 6.68 -33.25
CA LEU A 178 -12.13 5.63 -33.31
C LEU A 178 -13.19 5.94 -34.39
N PRO A 179 -13.79 4.93 -35.05
CA PRO A 179 -14.93 5.16 -35.91
C PRO A 179 -16.06 5.83 -35.11
N ARG A 180 -16.71 6.84 -35.69
CA ARG A 180 -17.94 7.39 -35.09
C ARG A 180 -19.00 6.31 -35.11
N ASN A 181 -19.59 5.99 -33.97
CA ASN A 181 -20.83 5.25 -33.94
C ASN A 181 -21.88 6.15 -34.63
N GLU A 182 -22.23 5.84 -35.86
CA GLU A 182 -23.41 6.42 -36.51
C GLU A 182 -24.61 5.69 -35.87
N ASP A 183 -25.36 6.40 -35.03
CA ASP A 183 -26.68 5.98 -34.53
C ASP A 183 -27.71 5.94 -35.67
#